data_1d1ec1e6a447f51137781031fccde66b
#
_entry.id   1d1ec1e6a447f51137781031fccde66b
#
_cell.length_a   1.000
_cell.length_b   1.000
_cell.length_c   1.000
_cell.angle_alpha   90.00
_cell.angle_beta   90.00
_cell.angle_gamma   90.00
#
_symmetry.space_group_name_H-M   'P 1'
#
loop_
_entity.id
_entity.type
_entity.pdbx_description
1 polymer ?
#
loop_
_entity_poly.entity_id
_entity_poly.type
_entity_poly.pdbx_seq_one_letter_code
_entity_poly.pdbx_strand_id
1 'polypeptide(L)' 'MGETLLATAILIVFFSIGAMLIRDPKSYLAKLGRPATDKHIRAVRIIGASFLILVLMTLVQWFRSAR' A
#
# COMPACT_ATOMS: atom_id res chain seq x y z
N MET A 1 -16.00 15.85 -10.12
CA MET A 1 -16.43 15.15 -8.90
C MET A 1 -16.14 13.65 -8.94
N GLY A 2 -16.39 12.97 -10.06
CA GLY A 2 -16.07 11.57 -10.19
C GLY A 2 -14.58 11.26 -10.04
N GLU A 3 -13.71 12.18 -10.46
CA GLU A 3 -12.27 12.02 -10.36
C GLU A 3 -11.80 12.00 -8.91
N THR A 4 -12.39 12.84 -8.08
CA THR A 4 -12.03 12.89 -6.65
C THR A 4 -12.44 11.61 -5.95
N LEU A 5 -13.60 11.07 -6.27
CA LEU A 5 -14.07 9.79 -5.70
C LEU A 5 -13.19 8.65 -6.13
N LEU A 6 -12.80 8.62 -7.41
CA LEU A 6 -11.92 7.59 -7.94
C LEU A 6 -10.54 7.67 -7.28
N ALA A 7 -9.98 8.86 -7.16
CA ALA A 7 -8.67 9.05 -6.53
C ALA A 7 -8.72 8.61 -5.06
N THR A 8 -9.77 8.97 -4.34
CA THR A 8 -9.93 8.57 -2.94
C THR A 8 -10.04 7.06 -2.81
N ALA A 9 -10.83 6.42 -3.69
CA ALA A 9 -10.98 4.97 -3.68
C ALA A 9 -9.65 4.27 -3.93
N ILE A 10 -8.88 4.74 -4.91
CA ILE A 10 -7.56 4.18 -5.23
C ILE A 10 -6.61 4.33 -4.05
N LEU A 11 -6.61 5.49 -3.39
CA LEU A 11 -5.76 5.73 -2.23
C LEU A 11 -6.13 4.80 -1.07
N ILE A 12 -7.42 4.60 -0.83
CA ILE A 12 -7.88 3.69 0.22
C ILE A 12 -7.44 2.26 -0.08
N VAL A 13 -7.58 1.82 -1.32
CA VAL A 13 -7.17 0.48 -1.73
C VAL A 13 -5.66 0.30 -1.55
N PHE A 14 -4.86 1.25 -2.02
CA PHE A 14 -3.40 1.18 -1.87
C PHE A 14 -2.99 1.21 -0.41
N PHE A 15 -3.63 2.04 0.40
CA PHE A 15 -3.35 2.10 1.83
C PHE A 15 -3.66 0.78 2.50
N SER A 16 -4.80 0.18 2.16
CA SER A 16 -5.20 -1.12 2.71
C SER A 16 -4.22 -2.22 2.33
N ILE A 17 -3.81 -2.25 1.05
CA ILE A 17 -2.84 -3.23 0.57
C ILE A 17 -1.49 -3.04 1.28
N GLY A 18 -1.01 -1.81 1.35
CA GLY A 18 0.26 -1.52 2.01
C GLY A 18 0.25 -1.90 3.48
N ALA A 19 -0.81 -1.56 4.19
CA ALA A 19 -0.95 -1.90 5.60
C ALA A 19 -1.01 -3.41 5.80
N MET A 20 -1.74 -4.12 4.93
CA MET A 20 -1.85 -5.57 5.00
C MET A 20 -0.51 -6.25 4.75
N LEU A 21 0.27 -5.74 3.78
CA LEU A 21 1.58 -6.30 3.46
C LEU A 21 2.57 -6.13 4.61
N ILE A 22 2.49 -5.02 5.34
CA ILE A 22 3.36 -4.77 6.48
C ILE A 22 2.88 -5.56 7.69
N ARG A 23 1.57 -5.59 7.91
CA ARG A 23 0.99 -6.21 9.10
C ARG A 23 1.07 -7.74 9.05
N ASP A 24 0.75 -8.32 7.90
CA ASP A 24 0.69 -9.78 7.76
C ASP A 24 1.24 -10.23 6.41
N PRO A 25 2.57 -10.15 6.24
CA PRO A 25 3.20 -10.58 5.00
C PRO A 25 3.05 -12.09 4.75
N LYS A 26 2.90 -12.87 5.81
CA LYS A 26 2.75 -14.32 5.69
C LYS A 26 1.47 -14.70 4.96
N SER A 27 0.36 -14.04 5.27
CA SER A 27 -0.91 -14.28 4.59
C SER A 27 -0.82 -13.95 3.11
N TYR A 28 -0.16 -12.86 2.77
CA TYR A 28 0.03 -12.48 1.38
C TYR A 28 0.83 -13.53 0.62
N LEU A 29 1.93 -13.99 1.21
CA LEU A 29 2.76 -15.03 0.60
C LEU A 29 2.02 -16.36 0.47
N ALA A 30 1.21 -16.70 1.46
CA ALA A 30 0.40 -17.91 1.41
C ALA A 30 -0.60 -17.87 0.26
N LYS A 31 -1.21 -16.72 0.01
CA LYS A 31 -2.13 -16.55 -1.12
C LYS A 31 -1.44 -16.68 -2.46
N LEU A 32 -0.20 -16.27 -2.55
CA LEU A 32 0.60 -16.40 -3.76
C LEU A 32 1.17 -17.81 -3.94
N GLY A 33 1.04 -18.68 -2.94
CA GLY A 33 1.59 -20.03 -2.99
C GLY A 33 3.10 -20.09 -2.85
N ARG A 34 3.72 -19.03 -2.32
CA ARG A 34 5.17 -18.97 -2.14
C ARG A 34 5.55 -19.25 -0.69
N PRO A 35 6.73 -19.84 -0.46
CA PRO A 35 7.17 -20.10 0.92
C PRO A 35 7.45 -18.80 1.65
N ALA A 36 7.07 -18.74 2.93
CA ALA A 36 7.28 -17.58 3.79
C ALA A 36 8.70 -17.58 4.35
N THR A 37 9.69 -17.39 3.50
CA THR A 37 11.09 -17.25 3.91
C THR A 37 11.39 -15.81 4.31
N ASP A 38 12.47 -15.61 5.09
CA ASP A 38 12.85 -14.28 5.55
C ASP A 38 13.06 -13.31 4.40
N LYS A 39 13.62 -13.79 3.30
CA LYS A 39 13.82 -12.96 2.12
C LYS A 39 12.51 -12.45 1.54
N HIS A 40 11.52 -13.34 1.45
CA HIS A 40 10.21 -12.99 0.90
C HIS A 40 9.45 -12.05 1.83
N ILE A 41 9.53 -12.29 3.15
CA ILE A 41 8.89 -11.42 4.13
C ILE A 41 9.48 -10.02 4.06
N ARG A 42 10.81 -9.92 3.95
CA ARG A 42 11.49 -8.62 3.84
C ARG A 42 11.11 -7.91 2.56
N ALA A 43 11.05 -8.62 1.44
CA ALA A 43 10.65 -8.04 0.15
C ALA A 43 9.21 -7.52 0.20
N VAL A 44 8.30 -8.29 0.79
CA VAL A 44 6.89 -7.88 0.93
C VAL A 44 6.78 -6.64 1.81
N ARG A 45 7.54 -6.57 2.90
CA ARG A 45 7.54 -5.39 3.77
C ARG A 45 8.05 -4.15 3.05
N ILE A 46 9.09 -4.29 2.25
CA ILE A 46 9.63 -3.18 1.47
C ILE A 46 8.60 -2.69 0.46
N ILE A 47 7.92 -3.61 -0.21
CA ILE A 47 6.85 -3.27 -1.16
C ILE A 47 5.73 -2.53 -0.44
N GLY A 48 5.29 -3.03 0.71
CA GLY A 48 4.24 -2.38 1.51
C GLY A 48 4.64 -0.99 1.96
N ALA A 49 5.87 -0.83 2.44
CA ALA A 49 6.39 0.47 2.85
C ALA A 49 6.42 1.44 1.66
N SER A 50 6.83 0.97 0.48
CA SER A 50 6.84 1.79 -0.73
C SER A 50 5.43 2.27 -1.08
N PHE A 51 4.43 1.39 -1.00
CA PHE A 51 3.04 1.79 -1.24
C PHE A 51 2.58 2.85 -0.26
N LEU A 52 2.91 2.69 1.03
CA LEU A 52 2.52 3.68 2.04
C LEU A 52 3.20 5.02 1.81
N ILE A 53 4.46 5.02 1.43
CA ILE A 53 5.19 6.25 1.11
C ILE A 53 4.54 6.96 -0.08
N LEU A 54 4.19 6.22 -1.12
CA LEU A 54 3.53 6.79 -2.29
C LEU A 54 2.18 7.40 -1.92
N VAL A 55 1.39 6.70 -1.10
CA VAL A 55 0.10 7.21 -0.63
C VAL A 55 0.29 8.49 0.18
N LEU A 56 1.27 8.50 1.08
CA LEU A 56 1.57 9.68 1.90
C LEU A 56 1.98 10.88 1.04
N MET A 57 2.86 10.66 0.08
CA MET A 57 3.30 11.73 -0.82
C MET A 57 2.13 12.29 -1.63
N THR A 58 1.27 11.42 -2.12
CA THR A 58 0.10 11.83 -2.88
C THR A 58 -0.85 12.66 -2.01
N LEU A 59 -1.07 12.23 -0.77
CA LEU A 59 -1.91 12.97 0.17
C LEU A 59 -1.35 14.35 0.48
N VAL A 60 -0.05 14.44 0.70
CA VAL A 60 0.61 15.71 0.98
C VAL A 60 0.46 16.67 -0.21
N GLN A 61 0.67 16.17 -1.42
CA GLN A 61 0.51 16.99 -2.62
C GLN A 61 -0.94 17.46 -2.79
N TRP A 62 -1.89 16.56 -2.49
CA TRP A 62 -3.30 16.89 -2.59
C TRP A 62 -3.69 17.98 -1.59
N PHE A 63 -3.18 17.86 -0.36
CA PHE A 63 -3.41 18.88 0.66
C PHE A 63 -2.84 20.24 0.26
N ARG A 64 -1.66 20.25 -0.37
CA ARG A 64 -1.06 21.49 -0.85
C ARG A 64 -1.85 22.10 -2.00
N SER A 65 -2.37 21.28 -2.90
CA SER A 65 -3.18 21.76 -4.01
C SER A 65 -4.53 22.29 -3.57
N ALA A 66 -5.07 21.76 -2.49
CA ALA A 66 -6.38 22.14 -1.98
C ALA A 66 -6.36 23.50 -1.27
N ARG A 67 -5.18 24.01 -0.92
CA ARG A 67 -5.03 25.34 -0.34
C ARG A 67 -4.84 26.36 -1.44
#